data_14155216849b01234999c7189975248c
#
_entry.id   14155216849b01234999c7189975248c
#
_cell.length_a   1.000
_cell.length_b   1.000
_cell.length_c   1.000
_cell.angle_alpha   90.00
_cell.angle_beta   90.00
_cell.angle_gamma   90.00
#
_symmetry.space_group_name_H-M   'P 1'
#
loop_
_entity.id
_entity.type
_entity.pdbx_description
1 polymer ?
#
loop_
_entity_poly.entity_id
_entity_poly.type
_entity_poly.pdbx_seq_one_letter_code
_entity_poly.pdbx_strand_id
1 'polypeptide(L)'
;MIAGSLKVMLWDKEIGRLSWDARRGVSYFEYNPALLGGELEPFPLVASVKSSASRRPIIGDKEARLYRKLPPFLADSLPDAWGDQVFECWRIQNGIRNQEITPLEILSFIGRRGMGALEFVPESSGIGKAERLNMKALTDLAQRIFTERENVRLMPEESLTMRSLMAVGTSAGGRQPKAIIAVNPETGEIRSGQIAGHRGFDYYILKFGDAERSSAELEMAYYKMANAAGIGMAPCRIVEVEGRKHFITLRFDRDKERKLHMQTLAALYPEADSYEKLLMVCRKMRLPESTQEEVFRRMVFNILANNTDDHNKNFSFLMDESGCWRLSPAYDVTYIFNVGGFLPEKTHCLMMQGKLQGQTKEDALALARNNGIRRAENVIDEVAASIRQFRSFAEECEVGQRWIGAVETTLNNHLAEWGLCDRRRNVSFRIGETLFEDVRVERTYRGNYHLLCKVDGKGRKFVITNKKNEYAWIDKTGIDNLTNEQLYSLVETFFP
;
A
#
# COMPACT_ATOMS: atom_id res chain seq x y z
N MET A 1 -23.20 -25.09 0.39
CA MET A 1 -22.32 -25.51 -0.75
C MET A 1 -22.82 -24.81 -2.00
N ILE A 2 -21.97 -24.02 -2.61
CA ILE A 2 -22.28 -23.39 -3.89
C ILE A 2 -22.17 -24.45 -4.96
N ALA A 3 -23.12 -24.44 -5.92
CA ALA A 3 -23.00 -25.25 -7.13
C ALA A 3 -21.63 -25.02 -7.76
N GLY A 4 -20.90 -26.07 -8.16
CA GLY A 4 -19.49 -26.10 -8.51
C GLY A 4 -18.98 -25.10 -9.58
N SER A 5 -19.74 -24.05 -9.89
CA SER A 5 -19.33 -22.99 -10.83
C SER A 5 -19.94 -21.63 -10.49
N LEU A 6 -19.21 -20.56 -10.83
CA LEU A 6 -19.62 -19.15 -10.75
C LEU A 6 -19.64 -18.53 -12.16
N LYS A 7 -20.62 -17.70 -12.43
CA LYS A 7 -20.54 -16.75 -13.54
C LYS A 7 -19.64 -15.61 -13.15
N VAL A 8 -18.75 -15.22 -14.05
CA VAL A 8 -17.92 -14.02 -13.93
C VAL A 8 -18.55 -12.95 -14.82
N MET A 9 -18.97 -11.86 -14.18
CA MET A 9 -19.66 -10.75 -14.82
C MET A 9 -18.74 -9.54 -14.91
N LEU A 10 -18.92 -8.74 -15.93
CA LEU A 10 -18.28 -7.43 -16.12
C LEU A 10 -19.33 -6.49 -16.73
N TRP A 11 -19.71 -5.41 -16.01
CA TRP A 11 -20.76 -4.47 -16.42
C TRP A 11 -22.05 -5.16 -16.92
N ASP A 12 -22.62 -6.01 -16.13
CA ASP A 12 -23.83 -6.81 -16.42
C ASP A 12 -23.69 -7.82 -17.57
N LYS A 13 -22.49 -8.00 -18.16
CA LYS A 13 -22.20 -9.01 -19.18
C LYS A 13 -21.53 -10.23 -18.56
N GLU A 14 -22.03 -11.43 -18.84
CA GLU A 14 -21.33 -12.67 -18.51
C GLU A 14 -20.09 -12.80 -19.41
N ILE A 15 -18.90 -12.60 -18.85
CA ILE A 15 -17.63 -12.72 -19.58
C ILE A 15 -17.09 -14.14 -19.56
N GLY A 16 -17.54 -14.99 -18.64
CA GLY A 16 -17.11 -16.37 -18.56
C GLY A 16 -17.64 -17.06 -17.31
N ARG A 17 -17.18 -18.30 -17.14
CA ARG A 17 -17.51 -19.14 -15.99
C ARG A 17 -16.26 -19.68 -15.32
N LEU A 18 -16.32 -19.74 -14.00
CA LEU A 18 -15.26 -20.28 -13.15
C LEU A 18 -15.78 -21.53 -12.45
N SER A 19 -15.10 -22.64 -12.59
CA SER A 19 -15.45 -23.93 -11.95
C SER A 19 -14.31 -24.43 -11.08
N TRP A 20 -14.61 -25.31 -10.12
CA TRP A 20 -13.66 -25.93 -9.21
C TRP A 20 -13.61 -27.45 -9.39
N ASP A 21 -12.44 -27.98 -9.68
CA ASP A 21 -12.18 -29.41 -9.67
C ASP A 21 -11.68 -29.86 -8.30
N ALA A 22 -12.56 -30.40 -7.48
CA ALA A 22 -12.25 -30.84 -6.13
C ALA A 22 -11.22 -31.99 -6.10
N ARG A 23 -11.12 -32.82 -7.16
CA ARG A 23 -10.13 -33.90 -7.22
C ARG A 23 -8.73 -33.39 -7.49
N ARG A 24 -8.60 -32.40 -8.37
CA ARG A 24 -7.33 -31.78 -8.72
C ARG A 24 -6.99 -30.61 -7.80
N GLY A 25 -7.95 -30.09 -7.07
CA GLY A 25 -7.83 -28.93 -6.21
C GLY A 25 -7.39 -27.67 -6.98
N VAL A 26 -8.00 -27.40 -8.13
CA VAL A 26 -7.66 -26.29 -9.03
C VAL A 26 -8.92 -25.76 -9.70
N SER A 27 -8.92 -24.50 -10.10
CA SER A 27 -10.01 -23.88 -10.84
C SER A 27 -9.78 -23.91 -12.35
N TYR A 28 -10.88 -23.78 -13.08
CA TYR A 28 -10.92 -23.61 -14.54
C TYR A 28 -11.80 -22.41 -14.86
N PHE A 29 -11.26 -21.48 -15.62
CA PHE A 29 -12.02 -20.36 -16.18
C PHE A 29 -12.23 -20.56 -17.68
N GLU A 30 -13.45 -20.42 -18.13
CA GLU A 30 -13.82 -20.47 -19.54
C GLU A 30 -14.52 -19.18 -19.94
N TYR A 31 -14.03 -18.54 -21.00
CA TYR A 31 -14.70 -17.38 -21.57
C TYR A 31 -16.07 -17.71 -22.14
N ASN A 32 -16.99 -16.77 -22.05
CA ASN A 32 -18.19 -16.79 -22.86
C ASN A 32 -17.78 -16.73 -24.34
N PRO A 33 -18.19 -17.71 -25.18
CA PRO A 33 -17.82 -17.74 -26.61
C PRO A 33 -18.12 -16.45 -27.37
N ALA A 34 -19.15 -15.71 -26.97
CA ALA A 34 -19.52 -14.43 -27.59
C ALA A 34 -18.48 -13.33 -27.41
N LEU A 35 -17.55 -13.45 -26.46
CA LEU A 35 -16.47 -12.49 -26.25
C LEU A 35 -15.23 -12.80 -27.10
N LEU A 36 -15.05 -14.03 -27.49
CA LEU A 36 -13.82 -14.47 -28.16
C LEU A 36 -13.65 -13.82 -29.53
N GLY A 37 -12.47 -13.19 -29.74
CA GLY A 37 -12.17 -12.42 -30.94
C GLY A 37 -12.78 -11.01 -30.98
N GLY A 38 -13.49 -10.60 -29.91
CA GLY A 38 -14.06 -9.27 -29.78
C GLY A 38 -13.03 -8.19 -29.42
N GLU A 39 -13.51 -6.95 -29.30
CA GLU A 39 -12.64 -5.81 -28.97
C GLU A 39 -12.47 -5.58 -27.46
N LEU A 40 -13.39 -6.07 -26.63
CA LEU A 40 -13.30 -5.94 -25.18
C LEU A 40 -12.26 -6.93 -24.63
N GLU A 41 -11.15 -6.39 -24.10
CA GLU A 41 -9.99 -7.14 -23.59
C GLU A 41 -9.87 -6.98 -22.06
N PRO A 42 -10.65 -7.74 -21.26
CA PRO A 42 -10.61 -7.59 -19.80
C PRO A 42 -9.27 -8.04 -19.17
N PHE A 43 -8.54 -8.95 -19.83
CA PHE A 43 -7.28 -9.51 -19.35
C PHE A 43 -6.25 -9.59 -20.47
N PRO A 44 -5.79 -8.43 -21.03
CA PRO A 44 -5.12 -8.36 -22.32
C PRO A 44 -3.79 -9.09 -22.39
N LEU A 45 -3.06 -9.25 -21.27
CA LEU A 45 -1.71 -9.82 -21.28
C LEU A 45 -1.67 -11.29 -20.87
N VAL A 46 -2.60 -11.75 -20.06
CA VAL A 46 -2.59 -13.12 -19.50
C VAL A 46 -3.66 -14.02 -20.13
N ALA A 47 -4.75 -13.42 -20.62
CA ALA A 47 -5.88 -14.16 -21.18
C ALA A 47 -6.62 -13.33 -22.25
N SER A 48 -5.88 -12.85 -23.27
CA SER A 48 -6.47 -12.06 -24.36
C SER A 48 -7.58 -12.84 -25.08
N VAL A 49 -8.74 -12.22 -25.25
CA VAL A 49 -9.87 -12.82 -26.00
C VAL A 49 -9.53 -13.05 -27.47
N LYS A 50 -8.51 -12.40 -28.00
CA LYS A 50 -7.99 -12.57 -29.36
C LYS A 50 -7.03 -13.77 -29.50
N SER A 51 -6.57 -14.31 -28.36
CA SER A 51 -5.68 -15.48 -28.36
C SER A 51 -6.42 -16.78 -28.64
N SER A 52 -5.85 -17.65 -29.45
CA SER A 52 -6.36 -19.00 -29.66
C SER A 52 -6.31 -19.85 -28.38
N ALA A 53 -5.40 -19.56 -27.46
CA ALA A 53 -5.31 -20.22 -26.16
C ALA A 53 -6.54 -19.98 -25.29
N SER A 54 -7.18 -18.81 -25.39
CA SER A 54 -8.39 -18.43 -24.63
C SER A 54 -9.67 -19.16 -25.07
N ARG A 55 -9.59 -19.94 -26.15
CA ARG A 55 -10.65 -20.87 -26.57
C ARG A 55 -10.69 -22.15 -25.75
N ARG A 56 -9.70 -22.37 -24.89
CA ARG A 56 -9.59 -23.51 -23.98
C ARG A 56 -9.75 -23.04 -22.55
N PRO A 57 -10.16 -23.91 -21.60
CA PRO A 57 -10.20 -23.57 -20.20
C PRO A 57 -8.85 -23.08 -19.70
N ILE A 58 -8.83 -21.93 -19.03
CA ILE A 58 -7.65 -21.37 -18.38
C ILE A 58 -7.57 -21.96 -16.98
N ILE A 59 -6.49 -22.65 -16.69
CA ILE A 59 -6.29 -23.39 -15.45
C ILE A 59 -5.63 -22.49 -14.43
N GLY A 60 -6.13 -22.50 -13.19
CA GLY A 60 -5.49 -21.82 -12.08
C GLY A 60 -4.17 -22.50 -11.71
N ASP A 61 -3.17 -21.70 -11.30
CA ASP A 61 -1.87 -22.19 -10.94
C ASP A 61 -1.89 -22.92 -9.59
N LYS A 62 -1.49 -24.20 -9.59
CA LYS A 62 -1.43 -25.04 -8.38
C LYS A 62 -0.32 -24.64 -7.45
N GLU A 63 0.79 -24.16 -7.98
CA GLU A 63 2.03 -23.85 -7.27
C GLU A 63 1.95 -22.44 -6.62
N ALA A 64 1.21 -21.51 -7.22
CA ALA A 64 1.16 -20.13 -6.78
C ALA A 64 0.21 -19.97 -5.57
N ARG A 65 0.77 -19.99 -4.38
CA ARG A 65 0.03 -19.72 -3.12
C ARG A 65 -0.68 -18.37 -3.14
N LEU A 66 -0.07 -17.36 -3.77
CA LEU A 66 -0.63 -16.01 -3.89
C LEU A 66 -1.99 -15.99 -4.59
N TYR A 67 -2.17 -16.82 -5.61
CA TYR A 67 -3.38 -16.86 -6.43
C TYR A 67 -4.40 -17.92 -5.96
N ARG A 68 -4.09 -18.64 -4.89
CA ARG A 68 -5.00 -19.67 -4.30
C ARG A 68 -5.60 -20.60 -5.34
N LYS A 69 -4.81 -21.02 -6.33
CA LYS A 69 -5.20 -21.94 -7.39
C LYS A 69 -6.29 -21.38 -8.34
N LEU A 70 -6.43 -20.05 -8.37
CA LEU A 70 -7.21 -19.32 -9.38
C LEU A 70 -6.28 -18.80 -10.48
N PRO A 71 -6.81 -18.46 -11.67
CA PRO A 71 -6.10 -17.60 -12.60
C PRO A 71 -5.79 -16.23 -11.95
N PRO A 72 -4.60 -15.64 -12.16
CA PRO A 72 -4.18 -14.40 -11.48
C PRO A 72 -5.19 -13.26 -11.60
N PHE A 73 -5.78 -13.09 -12.78
CA PHE A 73 -6.75 -12.02 -13.07
C PHE A 73 -8.10 -12.18 -12.33
N LEU A 74 -8.44 -13.37 -11.81
CA LEU A 74 -9.59 -13.58 -10.93
C LEU A 74 -9.18 -13.57 -9.47
N ALA A 75 -7.97 -14.04 -9.17
CA ALA A 75 -7.43 -14.03 -7.81
C ALA A 75 -7.25 -12.62 -7.25
N ASP A 76 -7.10 -11.63 -8.12
CA ASP A 76 -7.01 -10.21 -7.76
C ASP A 76 -8.28 -9.68 -7.05
N SER A 77 -9.40 -10.38 -7.20
CA SER A 77 -10.65 -10.10 -6.49
C SER A 77 -10.76 -10.76 -5.11
N LEU A 78 -9.80 -11.63 -4.74
CA LEU A 78 -9.79 -12.26 -3.41
C LEU A 78 -9.40 -11.24 -2.33
N PRO A 79 -9.83 -11.47 -1.08
CA PRO A 79 -9.34 -10.71 0.04
C PRO A 79 -7.83 -10.87 0.20
N ASP A 80 -7.15 -9.80 0.58
CA ASP A 80 -5.78 -9.83 1.07
C ASP A 80 -5.73 -10.07 2.59
N ALA A 81 -4.55 -9.96 3.19
CA ALA A 81 -4.30 -10.38 4.57
C ALA A 81 -5.29 -9.80 5.61
N TRP A 82 -5.70 -8.54 5.47
CA TRP A 82 -6.71 -7.97 6.37
C TRP A 82 -8.10 -8.58 6.15
N GLY A 83 -8.55 -8.65 4.90
CA GLY A 83 -9.83 -9.24 4.56
C GLY A 83 -9.92 -10.71 4.95
N ASP A 84 -8.81 -11.45 4.87
CA ASP A 84 -8.71 -12.82 5.35
C ASP A 84 -8.86 -12.91 6.87
N GLN A 85 -8.24 -12.01 7.64
CA GLN A 85 -8.40 -11.99 9.10
C GLN A 85 -9.87 -11.75 9.49
N VAL A 86 -10.52 -10.78 8.84
CA VAL A 86 -11.94 -10.50 9.09
C VAL A 86 -12.81 -11.71 8.72
N PHE A 87 -12.56 -12.33 7.58
CA PHE A 87 -13.28 -13.51 7.12
C PHE A 87 -13.07 -14.70 8.06
N GLU A 88 -11.84 -14.93 8.53
CA GLU A 88 -11.49 -16.00 9.45
C GLU A 88 -12.18 -15.83 10.81
N CYS A 89 -12.18 -14.63 11.39
CA CYS A 89 -12.91 -14.35 12.61
C CYS A 89 -14.40 -14.66 12.47
N TRP A 90 -15.02 -14.25 11.35
CA TRP A 90 -16.41 -14.55 11.06
C TRP A 90 -16.67 -16.05 10.91
N ARG A 91 -15.79 -16.77 10.22
CA ARG A 91 -15.88 -18.21 10.01
C ARG A 91 -15.85 -18.98 11.32
N ILE A 92 -14.89 -18.66 12.21
CA ILE A 92 -14.76 -19.29 13.54
C ILE A 92 -16.04 -19.08 14.34
N GLN A 93 -16.57 -17.84 14.34
CA GLN A 93 -17.78 -17.49 15.08
C GLN A 93 -19.02 -18.27 14.59
N ASN A 94 -19.07 -18.57 13.30
CA ASN A 94 -20.18 -19.33 12.72
C ASN A 94 -19.96 -20.85 12.69
N GLY A 95 -18.88 -21.36 13.32
CA GLY A 95 -18.58 -22.78 13.43
C GLY A 95 -18.24 -23.47 12.08
N ILE A 96 -17.86 -22.68 11.07
CA ILE A 96 -17.52 -23.19 9.74
C ILE A 96 -16.09 -23.73 9.75
N ARG A 97 -15.89 -24.99 9.36
CA ARG A 97 -14.57 -25.63 9.34
C ARG A 97 -13.73 -25.19 8.14
N ASN A 98 -12.42 -25.01 8.34
CA ASN A 98 -11.48 -24.48 7.34
C ASN A 98 -11.33 -25.36 6.08
N GLN A 99 -11.56 -26.66 6.20
CA GLN A 99 -11.36 -27.63 5.12
C GLN A 99 -12.42 -27.56 4.02
N GLU A 100 -13.47 -26.77 4.20
CA GLU A 100 -14.66 -26.76 3.36
C GLU A 100 -14.74 -25.53 2.46
N ILE A 101 -13.83 -24.53 2.61
CA ILE A 101 -13.92 -23.26 1.87
C ILE A 101 -12.97 -23.25 0.69
N THR A 102 -13.54 -23.27 -0.50
CA THR A 102 -12.81 -23.11 -1.76
C THR A 102 -12.64 -21.62 -2.11
N PRO A 103 -11.66 -21.24 -2.96
CA PRO A 103 -11.55 -19.88 -3.47
C PRO A 103 -12.82 -19.40 -4.19
N LEU A 104 -13.61 -20.30 -4.80
CA LEU A 104 -14.87 -19.95 -5.43
C LEU A 104 -15.91 -19.48 -4.40
N GLU A 105 -15.95 -20.12 -3.23
CA GLU A 105 -16.86 -19.72 -2.16
C GLU A 105 -16.52 -18.34 -1.63
N ILE A 106 -15.20 -18.00 -1.54
CA ILE A 106 -14.76 -16.67 -1.18
C ILE A 106 -15.17 -15.65 -2.25
N LEU A 107 -14.98 -15.95 -3.54
CA LEU A 107 -15.41 -15.08 -4.63
C LEU A 107 -16.93 -14.91 -4.66
N SER A 108 -17.70 -15.98 -4.43
CA SER A 108 -19.14 -15.89 -4.30
C SER A 108 -19.57 -15.05 -3.10
N PHE A 109 -18.84 -15.15 -1.98
CA PHE A 109 -19.06 -14.27 -0.83
C PHE A 109 -18.75 -12.79 -1.17
N ILE A 110 -17.69 -12.52 -1.92
CA ILE A 110 -17.39 -11.18 -2.44
C ILE A 110 -18.51 -10.67 -3.36
N GLY A 111 -18.98 -11.52 -4.28
CA GLY A 111 -20.10 -11.20 -5.17
C GLY A 111 -19.87 -9.92 -5.96
N ARG A 112 -20.71 -8.90 -5.70
CA ARG A 112 -20.67 -7.57 -6.35
C ARG A 112 -19.82 -6.54 -5.62
N ARG A 113 -19.24 -6.90 -4.48
CA ARG A 113 -18.61 -5.95 -3.53
C ARG A 113 -17.13 -5.73 -3.77
N GLY A 114 -16.52 -6.45 -4.71
CA GLY A 114 -15.10 -6.38 -5.03
C GLY A 114 -14.62 -5.00 -5.46
N MET A 115 -13.30 -4.85 -5.50
CA MET A 115 -12.64 -3.75 -6.20
C MET A 115 -12.81 -3.96 -7.70
N GLY A 116 -12.89 -2.85 -8.45
CA GLY A 116 -13.12 -2.92 -9.88
C GLY A 116 -14.57 -3.27 -10.24
N ALA A 117 -14.77 -3.80 -11.46
CA ALA A 117 -16.09 -4.09 -12.03
C ALA A 117 -16.38 -5.59 -12.18
N LEU A 118 -15.47 -6.49 -11.79
CA LEU A 118 -15.76 -7.93 -11.79
C LEU A 118 -16.78 -8.25 -10.70
N GLU A 119 -17.75 -9.11 -11.06
CA GLU A 119 -18.78 -9.60 -10.16
C GLU A 119 -18.91 -11.13 -10.30
N PHE A 120 -19.24 -11.80 -9.21
CA PHE A 120 -19.33 -13.25 -9.13
C PHE A 120 -20.74 -13.69 -8.74
N VAL A 121 -21.37 -14.51 -9.56
CA VAL A 121 -22.77 -14.95 -9.37
C VAL A 121 -22.84 -16.47 -9.39
N PRO A 122 -23.55 -17.10 -8.43
CA PRO A 122 -24.40 -16.52 -7.41
C PRO A 122 -23.60 -15.85 -6.27
N GLU A 123 -24.16 -14.79 -5.71
CA GLU A 123 -23.65 -14.15 -4.51
C GLU A 123 -24.17 -14.89 -3.28
N SER A 124 -23.27 -15.27 -2.36
CA SER A 124 -23.59 -16.06 -1.18
C SER A 124 -23.51 -15.29 0.14
N SER A 125 -23.19 -13.98 0.09
CA SER A 125 -22.88 -13.21 1.28
C SER A 125 -24.03 -13.12 2.29
N GLY A 126 -25.29 -13.15 1.84
CA GLY A 126 -26.45 -12.88 2.68
C GLY A 126 -26.38 -11.52 3.39
N ILE A 127 -25.36 -10.70 3.06
CA ILE A 127 -25.14 -9.37 3.62
C ILE A 127 -26.14 -8.45 2.94
N GLY A 128 -27.11 -8.00 3.73
CA GLY A 128 -28.21 -7.17 3.27
C GLY A 128 -27.80 -5.80 2.74
N LYS A 129 -28.81 -4.96 2.52
CA LYS A 129 -28.64 -3.58 2.02
C LYS A 129 -27.73 -2.76 2.92
N ALA A 130 -27.11 -1.76 2.32
CA ALA A 130 -26.23 -0.83 2.99
C ALA A 130 -26.92 -0.18 4.22
N GLU A 131 -26.40 -0.50 5.40
CA GLU A 131 -26.84 0.04 6.67
C GLU A 131 -25.95 1.22 7.08
N ARG A 132 -26.50 2.09 7.89
CA ARG A 132 -25.74 3.15 8.55
C ARG A 132 -24.69 2.52 9.47
N LEU A 133 -23.43 2.92 9.31
CA LEU A 133 -22.33 2.33 10.07
C LEU A 133 -22.13 3.02 11.42
N ASN A 134 -21.98 2.22 12.47
CA ASN A 134 -21.44 2.69 13.74
C ASN A 134 -19.90 2.67 13.67
N MET A 135 -19.30 3.79 13.32
CA MET A 135 -17.86 3.90 13.09
C MET A 135 -17.03 3.61 14.33
N LYS A 136 -17.52 3.98 15.54
CA LYS A 136 -16.83 3.66 16.80
C LYS A 136 -16.72 2.15 16.99
N ALA A 137 -17.85 1.46 16.97
CA ALA A 137 -17.87 0.01 17.15
C ALA A 137 -17.03 -0.72 16.08
N LEU A 138 -17.06 -0.24 14.82
CA LEU A 138 -16.22 -0.79 13.75
C LEU A 138 -14.74 -0.58 14.01
N THR A 139 -14.34 0.62 14.47
CA THR A 139 -12.93 0.93 14.76
C THR A 139 -12.41 0.06 15.90
N ASP A 140 -13.17 -0.05 17.00
CA ASP A 140 -12.79 -0.86 18.16
C ASP A 140 -12.67 -2.34 17.79
N LEU A 141 -13.62 -2.87 17.03
CA LEU A 141 -13.59 -4.27 16.59
C LEU A 141 -12.45 -4.52 15.59
N ALA A 142 -12.22 -3.62 14.64
CA ALA A 142 -11.13 -3.74 13.68
C ALA A 142 -9.76 -3.74 14.38
N GLN A 143 -9.55 -2.88 15.37
CA GLN A 143 -8.33 -2.84 16.16
C GLN A 143 -8.11 -4.13 16.94
N ARG A 144 -9.14 -4.69 17.57
CA ARG A 144 -9.07 -5.97 18.28
C ARG A 144 -8.71 -7.12 17.33
N ILE A 145 -9.36 -7.22 16.19
CA ILE A 145 -9.04 -8.26 15.19
C ILE A 145 -7.59 -8.13 14.72
N PHE A 146 -7.10 -6.90 14.51
CA PHE A 146 -5.73 -6.68 14.06
C PHE A 146 -4.68 -7.06 15.11
N THR A 147 -4.95 -6.79 16.40
CA THR A 147 -4.00 -7.06 17.50
C THR A 147 -4.08 -8.47 18.02
N GLU A 148 -5.29 -9.01 18.23
CA GLU A 148 -5.51 -10.30 18.87
C GLU A 148 -5.56 -11.48 17.87
N ARG A 149 -5.81 -11.19 16.60
CA ARG A 149 -5.88 -12.18 15.50
C ARG A 149 -6.81 -13.35 15.81
N GLU A 150 -6.28 -14.57 15.85
CA GLU A 150 -7.05 -15.81 16.09
C GLU A 150 -7.63 -15.92 17.52
N ASN A 151 -7.15 -15.10 18.46
CA ASN A 151 -7.59 -15.10 19.84
C ASN A 151 -8.82 -14.21 20.09
N VAL A 152 -9.32 -13.49 19.08
CA VAL A 152 -10.47 -12.61 19.22
C VAL A 152 -11.70 -13.43 19.61
N ARG A 153 -12.27 -13.10 20.77
CA ARG A 153 -13.58 -13.61 21.18
C ARG A 153 -14.60 -12.50 21.02
N LEU A 154 -15.58 -12.75 20.15
CA LEU A 154 -16.67 -11.81 19.92
C LEU A 154 -17.80 -12.05 20.91
N MET A 155 -18.31 -10.98 21.47
CA MET A 155 -19.49 -11.02 22.34
C MET A 155 -20.76 -11.10 21.47
N PRO A 156 -21.86 -11.69 21.95
CA PRO A 156 -23.10 -11.81 21.16
C PRO A 156 -23.61 -10.48 20.61
N GLU A 157 -23.48 -9.40 21.36
CA GLU A 157 -23.87 -8.04 20.98
C GLU A 157 -23.02 -7.46 19.87
N GLU A 158 -21.83 -7.98 19.62
CA GLU A 158 -20.91 -7.55 18.55
C GLU A 158 -21.26 -8.20 17.20
N SER A 159 -22.23 -9.10 17.15
CA SER A 159 -22.59 -9.83 15.92
C SER A 159 -23.01 -8.91 14.77
N LEU A 160 -23.72 -7.83 15.05
CA LEU A 160 -24.10 -6.80 14.08
C LEU A 160 -22.89 -6.01 13.59
N THR A 161 -22.01 -5.61 14.52
CA THR A 161 -20.75 -4.91 14.19
C THR A 161 -19.85 -5.79 13.34
N MET A 162 -19.74 -7.09 13.64
CA MET A 162 -18.99 -8.04 12.85
C MET A 162 -19.56 -8.20 11.43
N ARG A 163 -20.88 -8.29 11.29
CA ARG A 163 -21.53 -8.29 9.96
C ARG A 163 -21.23 -7.02 9.19
N SER A 164 -21.31 -5.86 9.84
CA SER A 164 -20.95 -4.59 9.21
C SER A 164 -19.48 -4.57 8.79
N LEU A 165 -18.55 -5.04 9.64
CA LEU A 165 -17.14 -5.12 9.30
C LEU A 165 -16.89 -6.10 8.14
N MET A 166 -17.54 -7.25 8.14
CA MET A 166 -17.51 -8.19 7.01
C MET A 166 -18.00 -7.55 5.71
N ALA A 167 -19.06 -6.74 5.82
CA ALA A 167 -19.59 -6.04 4.66
C ALA A 167 -18.61 -5.02 4.08
N VAL A 168 -17.78 -4.36 4.90
CA VAL A 168 -16.93 -3.25 4.45
C VAL A 168 -15.43 -3.57 4.42
N GLY A 169 -14.97 -4.58 5.14
CA GLY A 169 -13.53 -4.86 5.35
C GLY A 169 -12.93 -5.94 4.47
N THR A 170 -13.74 -6.77 3.80
CA THR A 170 -13.22 -7.99 3.14
C THR A 170 -12.76 -7.81 1.70
N SER A 171 -13.05 -6.71 1.03
CA SER A 171 -12.79 -6.55 -0.40
C SER A 171 -11.70 -5.54 -0.75
N ALA A 172 -11.10 -4.86 0.22
CA ALA A 172 -9.99 -3.96 -0.01
C ALA A 172 -8.64 -4.65 0.30
N GLY A 173 -7.70 -4.57 -0.63
CA GLY A 173 -6.40 -5.23 -0.52
C GLY A 173 -5.47 -4.68 0.58
N GLY A 174 -4.45 -5.46 1.00
CA GLY A 174 -3.39 -5.06 1.92
C GLY A 174 -3.52 -5.59 3.35
N ARG A 175 -2.52 -5.30 4.21
CA ARG A 175 -2.40 -5.83 5.58
C ARG A 175 -3.05 -4.94 6.64
N GLN A 176 -3.08 -3.63 6.41
CA GLN A 176 -3.58 -2.66 7.37
C GLN A 176 -5.11 -2.75 7.49
N PRO A 177 -5.68 -2.61 8.71
CA PRO A 177 -7.13 -2.56 8.92
C PRO A 177 -7.78 -1.46 8.08
N LYS A 178 -8.79 -1.84 7.31
CA LYS A 178 -9.49 -0.90 6.41
C LYS A 178 -10.95 -1.28 6.18
N ALA A 179 -11.73 -0.30 5.72
CA ALA A 179 -13.13 -0.47 5.40
C ALA A 179 -13.50 0.30 4.12
N ILE A 180 -14.44 -0.21 3.36
CA ILE A 180 -15.01 0.51 2.22
C ILE A 180 -16.28 1.23 2.70
N ILE A 181 -16.25 2.55 2.66
CA ILE A 181 -17.34 3.40 3.13
C ILE A 181 -17.89 4.28 2.00
N ALA A 182 -19.13 4.68 2.14
CA ALA A 182 -19.75 5.74 1.34
C ALA A 182 -20.06 6.92 2.26
N VAL A 183 -19.66 8.12 1.86
CA VAL A 183 -19.85 9.34 2.64
C VAL A 183 -20.68 10.31 1.81
N ASN A 184 -21.75 10.82 2.40
CA ASN A 184 -22.48 11.92 1.81
C ASN A 184 -21.73 13.23 2.09
N PRO A 185 -21.25 13.97 1.09
CA PRO A 185 -20.46 15.18 1.30
C PRO A 185 -21.25 16.34 1.89
N GLU A 186 -22.57 16.34 1.75
CA GLU A 186 -23.44 17.41 2.26
C GLU A 186 -23.82 17.18 3.73
N THR A 187 -24.11 15.93 4.11
CA THR A 187 -24.63 15.60 5.45
C THR A 187 -23.59 14.98 6.38
N GLY A 188 -22.45 14.51 5.82
CA GLY A 188 -21.44 13.74 6.56
C GLY A 188 -21.90 12.32 6.93
N GLU A 189 -23.06 11.87 6.46
CA GLU A 189 -23.56 10.52 6.75
C GLU A 189 -22.63 9.45 6.17
N ILE A 190 -22.30 8.44 6.98
CA ILE A 190 -21.42 7.32 6.58
C ILE A 190 -22.24 6.03 6.49
N ARG A 191 -22.13 5.36 5.35
CA ARG A 191 -22.76 4.05 5.05
C ARG A 191 -21.72 3.04 4.56
N SER A 192 -22.13 1.77 4.48
CA SER A 192 -21.34 0.79 3.75
C SER A 192 -21.17 1.20 2.28
N GLY A 193 -19.92 1.26 1.81
CA GLY A 193 -19.55 1.69 0.46
C GLY A 193 -19.34 0.55 -0.53
N GLN A 194 -19.68 -0.68 -0.18
CA GLN A 194 -19.42 -1.85 -1.03
C GLN A 194 -20.45 -2.03 -2.13
N ILE A 195 -21.70 -1.63 -1.89
CA ILE A 195 -22.78 -1.73 -2.86
C ILE A 195 -22.97 -0.36 -3.50
N ALA A 196 -22.89 -0.30 -4.83
CA ALA A 196 -23.20 0.90 -5.59
C ALA A 196 -24.70 1.28 -5.50
N GLY A 197 -25.03 2.56 -5.71
CA GLY A 197 -26.42 3.01 -5.79
C GLY A 197 -26.85 3.97 -4.67
N HIS A 198 -25.89 4.53 -3.93
CA HIS A 198 -26.17 5.63 -3.01
C HIS A 198 -26.06 6.96 -3.77
N ARG A 199 -27.19 7.48 -4.26
CA ARG A 199 -27.20 8.82 -4.88
C ARG A 199 -26.69 9.88 -3.90
N GLY A 200 -25.74 10.71 -4.34
CA GLY A 200 -25.16 11.78 -3.53
C GLY A 200 -24.12 11.30 -2.52
N PHE A 201 -23.58 10.09 -2.64
CA PHE A 201 -22.48 9.59 -1.84
C PHE A 201 -21.22 9.40 -2.68
N ASP A 202 -20.08 9.75 -2.09
CA ASP A 202 -18.77 9.43 -2.59
C ASP A 202 -18.24 8.17 -1.91
N TYR A 203 -17.49 7.36 -2.65
CA TYR A 203 -16.98 6.06 -2.15
C TYR A 203 -15.52 6.19 -1.75
N TYR A 204 -15.19 5.72 -0.55
CA TYR A 204 -13.84 5.80 0.01
C TYR A 204 -13.35 4.44 0.52
N ILE A 205 -12.03 4.29 0.50
CA ILE A 205 -11.33 3.32 1.34
C ILE A 205 -10.90 4.08 2.59
N LEU A 206 -11.36 3.61 3.75
CA LEU A 206 -10.95 4.11 5.05
C LEU A 206 -9.90 3.17 5.62
N LYS A 207 -8.74 3.69 6.01
CA LYS A 207 -7.71 2.99 6.78
C LYS A 207 -7.81 3.41 8.23
N PHE A 208 -7.95 2.44 9.13
CA PHE A 208 -8.02 2.73 10.56
C PHE A 208 -6.65 3.19 11.05
N GLY A 209 -6.60 4.39 11.63
CA GLY A 209 -5.35 4.98 12.10
C GLY A 209 -4.89 4.36 13.42
N ASP A 210 -3.57 4.26 13.55
CA ASP A 210 -2.86 3.90 14.77
C ASP A 210 -2.25 5.19 15.35
N ALA A 211 -2.81 5.66 16.46
CA ALA A 211 -2.40 6.92 17.09
C ALA A 211 -0.97 6.87 17.65
N GLU A 212 -0.50 5.70 18.11
CA GLU A 212 0.86 5.54 18.63
C GLU A 212 1.90 5.77 17.54
N ARG A 213 1.56 5.40 16.29
CA ARG A 213 2.42 5.53 15.11
C ARG A 213 2.10 6.75 14.26
N SER A 214 1.10 7.54 14.62
CA SER A 214 0.59 8.63 13.77
C SER A 214 0.34 8.17 12.31
N SER A 215 -0.21 6.95 12.14
CA SER A 215 -0.21 6.31 10.82
C SER A 215 -1.09 7.04 9.81
N ALA A 216 -2.24 7.57 10.24
CA ALA A 216 -3.14 8.33 9.37
C ALA A 216 -2.53 9.69 8.97
N GLU A 217 -1.91 10.37 9.92
CA GLU A 217 -1.26 11.66 9.73
C GLU A 217 -0.03 11.51 8.83
N LEU A 218 0.76 10.45 9.03
CA LEU A 218 1.95 10.17 8.22
C LEU A 218 1.55 9.84 6.77
N GLU A 219 0.53 9.02 6.56
CA GLU A 219 0.02 8.72 5.22
C GLU A 219 -0.54 9.97 4.52
N MET A 220 -1.18 10.88 5.28
CA MET A 220 -1.64 12.17 4.77
C MET A 220 -0.47 13.10 4.39
N ALA A 221 0.61 13.13 5.18
CA ALA A 221 1.81 13.87 4.85
C ALA A 221 2.46 13.34 3.55
N TYR A 222 2.50 12.00 3.38
CA TYR A 222 2.98 11.36 2.17
C TYR A 222 2.10 11.64 0.95
N TYR A 223 0.77 11.66 1.12
CA TYR A 223 -0.15 12.10 0.07
C TYR A 223 0.17 13.52 -0.41
N LYS A 224 0.38 14.47 0.51
CA LYS A 224 0.74 15.85 0.16
C LYS A 224 2.09 15.92 -0.55
N MET A 225 3.08 15.19 -0.03
CA MET A 225 4.42 15.11 -0.61
C MET A 225 4.38 14.48 -2.02
N ALA A 226 3.63 13.39 -2.23
CA ALA A 226 3.47 12.76 -3.53
C ALA A 226 2.80 13.68 -4.56
N ASN A 227 1.75 14.40 -4.16
CA ASN A 227 1.12 15.41 -5.04
C ASN A 227 2.09 16.55 -5.39
N ALA A 228 2.86 17.05 -4.41
CA ALA A 228 3.88 18.08 -4.66
C ALA A 228 5.00 17.58 -5.58
N ALA A 229 5.28 16.28 -5.57
CA ALA A 229 6.19 15.62 -6.52
C ALA A 229 5.56 15.42 -7.92
N GLY A 230 4.31 15.80 -8.13
CA GLY A 230 3.60 15.64 -9.40
C GLY A 230 3.05 14.23 -9.64
N ILE A 231 2.95 13.39 -8.63
CA ILE A 231 2.32 12.06 -8.72
C ILE A 231 0.81 12.21 -8.66
N GLY A 232 0.11 11.63 -9.63
CA GLY A 232 -1.34 11.61 -9.66
C GLY A 232 -1.90 10.65 -8.60
N MET A 233 -2.55 11.19 -7.56
CA MET A 233 -3.25 10.43 -6.52
C MET A 233 -4.73 10.77 -6.48
N ALA A 234 -5.57 9.82 -6.04
CA ALA A 234 -6.95 10.12 -5.73
C ALA A 234 -7.05 11.05 -4.50
N PRO A 235 -8.10 11.90 -4.40
CA PRO A 235 -8.27 12.77 -3.25
C PRO A 235 -8.28 12.03 -1.92
N CYS A 236 -7.46 12.49 -0.98
CA CYS A 236 -7.33 11.92 0.35
C CYS A 236 -7.62 12.98 1.43
N ARG A 237 -8.08 12.54 2.57
CA ARG A 237 -8.25 13.38 3.75
C ARG A 237 -8.24 12.57 5.04
N ILE A 238 -8.05 13.26 6.16
CA ILE A 238 -8.25 12.69 7.49
C ILE A 238 -9.71 12.87 7.89
N VAL A 239 -10.29 11.83 8.49
CA VAL A 239 -11.56 11.89 9.21
C VAL A 239 -11.31 11.55 10.68
N GLU A 240 -11.91 12.32 11.56
CA GLU A 240 -11.83 12.07 12.98
C GLU A 240 -13.14 11.44 13.47
N VAL A 241 -13.03 10.35 14.22
CA VAL A 241 -14.13 9.65 14.85
C VAL A 241 -13.79 9.48 16.33
N GLU A 242 -14.49 10.20 17.19
CA GLU A 242 -14.29 10.19 18.65
C GLU A 242 -12.83 10.37 19.08
N GLY A 243 -12.16 11.37 18.53
CA GLY A 243 -10.76 11.69 18.82
C GLY A 243 -9.73 10.78 18.17
N ARG A 244 -10.15 9.81 17.33
CA ARG A 244 -9.25 8.95 16.55
C ARG A 244 -9.23 9.38 15.10
N LYS A 245 -8.05 9.64 14.59
CA LYS A 245 -7.82 10.01 13.18
C LYS A 245 -7.71 8.80 12.29
N HIS A 246 -8.39 8.84 11.16
CA HIS A 246 -8.38 7.81 10.14
C HIS A 246 -8.08 8.44 8.79
N PHE A 247 -7.30 7.75 7.96
CA PHE A 247 -7.02 8.19 6.60
C PHE A 247 -8.10 7.67 5.65
N ILE A 248 -8.63 8.54 4.80
CA ILE A 248 -9.55 8.11 3.74
C ILE A 248 -9.07 8.55 2.37
N THR A 249 -9.20 7.67 1.39
CA THR A 249 -8.91 7.95 -0.02
C THR A 249 -10.14 7.66 -0.89
N LEU A 250 -10.43 8.58 -1.82
CA LEU A 250 -11.52 8.41 -2.78
C LEU A 250 -11.25 7.19 -3.66
N ARG A 251 -12.24 6.35 -3.87
CA ARG A 251 -12.11 5.18 -4.76
C ARG A 251 -12.05 5.63 -6.21
N PHE A 252 -10.94 5.37 -6.85
CA PHE A 252 -10.70 5.69 -8.26
C PHE A 252 -11.28 4.64 -9.23
N ASP A 253 -11.71 3.48 -8.73
CA ASP A 253 -12.41 2.44 -9.50
C ASP A 253 -13.92 2.68 -9.56
N ARG A 254 -14.35 3.87 -9.14
CA ARG A 254 -15.73 4.36 -9.22
C ARG A 254 -15.74 5.69 -9.96
N ASP A 255 -16.63 5.78 -10.94
CA ASP A 255 -17.04 7.04 -11.57
C ASP A 255 -18.51 7.25 -11.25
N LYS A 256 -18.79 7.96 -10.15
CA LYS A 256 -20.13 8.06 -9.54
C LYS A 256 -20.68 6.67 -9.21
N GLU A 257 -21.76 6.28 -9.87
CA GLU A 257 -22.37 4.95 -9.69
C GLU A 257 -21.76 3.86 -10.60
N ARG A 258 -20.91 4.25 -11.57
CA ARG A 258 -20.28 3.32 -12.52
C ARG A 258 -19.02 2.69 -11.94
N LYS A 259 -18.84 1.42 -12.22
CA LYS A 259 -17.62 0.71 -11.87
C LYS A 259 -16.64 0.75 -13.05
N LEU A 260 -15.38 1.07 -12.78
CA LEU A 260 -14.30 0.85 -13.73
C LEU A 260 -13.71 -0.53 -13.50
N HIS A 261 -13.39 -1.26 -14.57
CA HIS A 261 -12.66 -2.50 -14.42
C HIS A 261 -11.24 -2.20 -13.93
N MET A 262 -10.76 -2.98 -12.97
CA MET A 262 -9.45 -2.78 -12.36
C MET A 262 -8.70 -4.10 -12.30
N GLN A 263 -7.42 -4.06 -12.67
CA GLN A 263 -6.49 -5.16 -12.51
C GLN A 263 -5.16 -4.63 -11.98
N THR A 264 -4.59 -5.33 -11.00
CA THR A 264 -3.24 -5.01 -10.53
C THR A 264 -2.19 -5.49 -11.54
N LEU A 265 -0.96 -4.99 -11.41
CA LEU A 265 0.17 -5.49 -12.19
C LEU A 265 0.40 -6.99 -11.92
N ALA A 266 0.19 -7.44 -10.67
CA ALA A 266 0.27 -8.86 -10.31
C ALA A 266 -0.73 -9.73 -11.07
N ALA A 267 -1.92 -9.20 -11.38
CA ALA A 267 -2.94 -9.90 -12.14
C ALA A 267 -2.70 -9.89 -13.65
N LEU A 268 -2.23 -8.75 -14.18
CA LEU A 268 -1.97 -8.57 -15.60
C LEU A 268 -0.66 -9.20 -16.08
N TYR A 269 0.35 -9.23 -15.21
CA TYR A 269 1.66 -9.79 -15.49
C TYR A 269 2.30 -10.34 -14.21
N PRO A 270 1.95 -11.57 -13.80
CA PRO A 270 2.39 -12.19 -12.54
C PRO A 270 3.89 -12.17 -12.29
N GLU A 271 4.67 -12.19 -13.36
CA GLU A 271 6.14 -12.21 -13.34
C GLU A 271 6.77 -10.81 -13.17
N ALA A 272 5.94 -9.77 -12.94
CA ALA A 272 6.43 -8.42 -12.73
C ALA A 272 7.09 -8.31 -11.34
N ASP A 273 8.41 -8.25 -11.33
CA ASP A 273 9.30 -8.15 -10.18
C ASP A 273 10.18 -6.89 -10.22
N SER A 274 10.00 -6.04 -11.23
CA SER A 274 10.85 -4.87 -11.46
C SER A 274 10.10 -3.72 -12.15
N TYR A 275 10.61 -2.52 -11.99
CA TYR A 275 10.11 -1.32 -12.69
C TYR A 275 10.28 -1.40 -14.20
N GLU A 276 11.30 -2.08 -14.68
CA GLU A 276 11.49 -2.36 -16.10
C GLU A 276 10.33 -3.19 -16.68
N LYS A 277 9.87 -4.21 -15.93
CA LYS A 277 8.71 -5.01 -16.33
C LYS A 277 7.42 -4.21 -16.26
N LEU A 278 7.23 -3.35 -15.26
CA LEU A 278 6.09 -2.43 -15.21
C LEU A 278 6.07 -1.49 -16.43
N LEU A 279 7.19 -0.89 -16.78
CA LEU A 279 7.33 -0.06 -17.99
C LEU A 279 7.05 -0.86 -19.27
N MET A 280 7.53 -2.10 -19.34
CA MET A 280 7.23 -3.02 -20.44
C MET A 280 5.72 -3.30 -20.55
N VAL A 281 5.03 -3.52 -19.43
CA VAL A 281 3.58 -3.73 -19.38
C VAL A 281 2.86 -2.49 -19.92
N CYS A 282 3.23 -1.28 -19.50
CA CYS A 282 2.65 -0.04 -20.02
C CYS A 282 2.76 0.05 -21.55
N ARG A 283 3.91 -0.32 -22.11
CA ARG A 283 4.12 -0.35 -23.58
C ARG A 283 3.28 -1.43 -24.27
N LYS A 284 3.25 -2.67 -23.71
CA LYS A 284 2.41 -3.75 -24.25
C LYS A 284 0.93 -3.40 -24.27
N MET A 285 0.47 -2.67 -23.26
CA MET A 285 -0.91 -2.16 -23.19
C MET A 285 -1.13 -0.90 -24.03
N ARG A 286 -0.09 -0.40 -24.74
CA ARG A 286 -0.13 0.81 -25.58
C ARG A 286 -0.60 2.06 -24.83
N LEU A 287 -0.19 2.18 -23.57
CA LEU A 287 -0.49 3.38 -22.79
C LEU A 287 0.33 4.58 -23.29
N PRO A 288 -0.14 5.81 -23.08
CA PRO A 288 0.58 7.02 -23.48
C PRO A 288 2.00 7.10 -22.93
N GLU A 289 2.92 7.76 -23.63
CA GLU A 289 4.31 7.95 -23.16
C GLU A 289 4.38 8.67 -21.80
N SER A 290 3.44 9.57 -21.51
CA SER A 290 3.32 10.22 -20.21
C SER A 290 3.14 9.23 -19.06
N THR A 291 2.58 8.05 -19.33
CA THR A 291 2.46 6.97 -18.32
C THR A 291 3.83 6.43 -17.92
N GLN A 292 4.80 6.38 -18.84
CA GLN A 292 6.15 5.92 -18.52
C GLN A 292 6.90 6.94 -17.65
N GLU A 293 6.70 8.24 -17.88
CA GLU A 293 7.24 9.29 -17.00
C GLU A 293 6.59 9.22 -15.61
N GLU A 294 5.28 9.00 -15.53
CA GLU A 294 4.58 8.82 -14.25
C GLU A 294 5.08 7.60 -13.46
N VAL A 295 5.30 6.46 -14.14
CA VAL A 295 5.87 5.26 -13.50
C VAL A 295 7.28 5.54 -12.99
N PHE A 296 8.10 6.23 -13.78
CA PHE A 296 9.45 6.63 -13.39
C PHE A 296 9.42 7.58 -12.17
N ARG A 297 8.52 8.53 -12.15
CA ARG A 297 8.30 9.47 -11.04
C ARG A 297 7.93 8.72 -9.75
N ARG A 298 7.00 7.78 -9.82
CA ARG A 298 6.62 6.92 -8.69
C ARG A 298 7.78 6.08 -8.19
N MET A 299 8.57 5.50 -9.09
CA MET A 299 9.77 4.73 -8.75
C MET A 299 10.78 5.59 -7.98
N VAL A 300 11.12 6.77 -8.51
CA VAL A 300 12.06 7.70 -7.85
C VAL A 300 11.52 8.11 -6.48
N PHE A 301 10.22 8.42 -6.40
CA PHE A 301 9.57 8.76 -5.13
C PHE A 301 9.62 7.59 -4.14
N ASN A 302 9.25 6.38 -4.54
CA ASN A 302 9.26 5.22 -3.66
C ASN A 302 10.65 4.99 -3.05
N ILE A 303 11.71 5.10 -3.87
CA ILE A 303 13.10 4.91 -3.43
C ILE A 303 13.52 6.03 -2.48
N LEU A 304 13.35 7.29 -2.86
CA LEU A 304 13.81 8.42 -2.07
C LEU A 304 12.96 8.66 -0.81
N ALA A 305 11.66 8.33 -0.87
CA ALA A 305 10.71 8.50 0.24
C ALA A 305 10.59 7.26 1.14
N ASN A 306 11.39 6.23 0.95
CA ASN A 306 11.33 4.97 1.71
C ASN A 306 9.96 4.29 1.69
N ASN A 307 9.24 4.37 0.55
CA ASN A 307 8.03 3.60 0.33
C ASN A 307 8.42 2.23 -0.27
N THR A 308 8.94 1.35 0.56
CA THR A 308 9.53 0.07 0.13
C THR A 308 8.51 -1.05 -0.07
N ASP A 309 7.25 -0.86 0.32
CA ASP A 309 6.14 -1.80 0.04
C ASP A 309 5.59 -1.60 -1.39
N ASP A 310 6.48 -1.34 -2.33
CA ASP A 310 6.22 -1.05 -3.74
C ASP A 310 5.99 -2.32 -4.58
N HIS A 311 5.25 -3.30 -4.04
CA HIS A 311 4.99 -4.57 -4.72
C HIS A 311 4.02 -4.42 -5.91
N ASN A 312 4.00 -5.42 -6.77
CA ASN A 312 3.20 -5.43 -7.99
C ASN A 312 1.67 -5.34 -7.81
N LYS A 313 1.15 -5.53 -6.59
CA LYS A 313 -0.26 -5.23 -6.27
C LYS A 313 -0.52 -3.75 -5.96
N ASN A 314 0.51 -2.93 -5.74
CA ASN A 314 0.38 -1.49 -5.50
C ASN A 314 0.45 -0.65 -6.81
N PHE A 315 0.45 -1.33 -7.95
CA PHE A 315 0.29 -0.73 -9.27
C PHE A 315 -0.91 -1.35 -9.96
N SER A 316 -1.89 -0.53 -10.32
CA SER A 316 -3.13 -1.00 -10.96
C SER A 316 -3.41 -0.27 -12.26
N PHE A 317 -4.22 -0.91 -13.08
CA PHE A 317 -4.69 -0.40 -14.35
C PHE A 317 -6.21 -0.41 -14.36
N LEU A 318 -6.80 0.60 -14.95
CA LEU A 318 -8.23 0.80 -15.05
C LEU A 318 -8.67 0.73 -16.50
N MET A 319 -9.80 0.07 -16.73
CA MET A 319 -10.46 0.04 -18.06
C MET A 319 -11.90 0.54 -17.91
N ASP A 320 -12.32 1.39 -18.79
CA ASP A 320 -13.72 1.81 -18.90
C ASP A 320 -14.52 0.89 -19.84
N GLU A 321 -15.82 1.14 -19.95
CA GLU A 321 -16.72 0.36 -20.80
C GLU A 321 -16.40 0.40 -22.29
N SER A 322 -15.60 1.39 -22.73
CA SER A 322 -15.10 1.49 -24.12
C SER A 322 -13.90 0.57 -24.38
N GLY A 323 -13.35 -0.07 -23.35
CA GLY A 323 -12.16 -0.92 -23.41
C GLY A 323 -10.84 -0.14 -23.35
N CYS A 324 -10.87 1.17 -23.03
CA CYS A 324 -9.68 1.99 -22.89
C CYS A 324 -8.99 1.76 -21.56
N TRP A 325 -7.75 1.28 -21.59
CA TRP A 325 -6.89 1.07 -20.43
C TRP A 325 -6.07 2.31 -20.08
N ARG A 326 -5.86 2.54 -18.78
CA ARG A 326 -4.97 3.56 -18.23
C ARG A 326 -4.35 3.12 -16.92
N LEU A 327 -3.22 3.70 -16.54
CA LEU A 327 -2.64 3.53 -15.20
C LEU A 327 -3.59 4.17 -14.16
N SER A 328 -3.79 3.51 -13.03
CA SER A 328 -4.56 4.07 -11.92
C SER A 328 -3.81 5.26 -11.27
N PRO A 329 -4.50 6.14 -10.54
CA PRO A 329 -3.84 6.97 -9.54
C PRO A 329 -2.96 6.13 -8.62
N ALA A 330 -1.90 6.72 -8.05
CA ALA A 330 -1.10 6.05 -7.04
C ALA A 330 -1.90 5.87 -5.73
N TYR A 331 -1.61 4.82 -5.00
CA TYR A 331 -2.24 4.49 -3.72
C TYR A 331 -1.27 3.69 -2.84
N ASP A 332 -1.58 3.57 -1.56
CA ASP A 332 -0.72 2.91 -0.57
C ASP A 332 0.70 3.50 -0.53
N VAL A 333 0.79 4.83 -0.62
CA VAL A 333 2.05 5.58 -0.61
C VAL A 333 2.29 6.11 0.80
N THR A 334 3.23 5.50 1.52
CA THR A 334 3.59 5.89 2.88
C THR A 334 5.01 5.45 3.24
N TYR A 335 5.53 5.93 4.36
CA TYR A 335 6.79 5.45 4.89
C TYR A 335 6.65 4.03 5.42
N ILE A 336 7.61 3.17 5.11
CA ILE A 336 7.59 1.78 5.55
C ILE A 336 8.65 1.56 6.63
N PHE A 337 8.17 1.17 7.81
CA PHE A 337 8.99 0.71 8.91
C PHE A 337 9.24 -0.80 8.81
N ASN A 338 10.37 -1.27 9.32
CA ASN A 338 10.67 -2.68 9.40
C ASN A 338 9.67 -3.43 10.33
N VAL A 339 9.78 -4.74 10.41
CA VAL A 339 8.90 -5.59 11.23
C VAL A 339 8.90 -5.18 12.72
N GLY A 340 10.00 -4.65 13.24
CA GLY A 340 10.08 -4.08 14.60
C GLY A 340 9.35 -2.75 14.77
N GLY A 341 8.99 -2.09 13.65
CA GLY A 341 8.17 -0.88 13.61
C GLY A 341 8.88 0.41 14.03
N PHE A 342 10.21 0.40 14.12
CA PHE A 342 11.00 1.56 14.58
C PHE A 342 12.09 2.00 13.61
N LEU A 343 12.57 1.10 12.76
CA LEU A 343 13.61 1.38 11.77
C LEU A 343 13.01 1.42 10.36
N PRO A 344 13.68 2.11 9.40
CA PRO A 344 13.27 2.05 8.01
C PRO A 344 13.39 0.63 7.45
N GLU A 345 12.38 0.16 6.71
CA GLU A 345 12.56 -1.00 5.84
C GLU A 345 13.47 -0.59 4.67
N LYS A 346 14.42 -1.44 4.32
CA LYS A 346 15.43 -1.11 3.30
C LYS A 346 15.23 -1.84 1.97
N THR A 347 14.42 -2.91 2.01
CA THR A 347 14.26 -3.79 0.84
C THR A 347 12.98 -3.45 0.10
N HIS A 348 13.13 -2.94 -1.11
CA HIS A 348 12.02 -2.73 -2.04
C HIS A 348 11.44 -4.07 -2.52
N CYS A 349 10.18 -4.05 -2.91
CA CYS A 349 9.53 -5.23 -3.50
C CYS A 349 9.77 -5.32 -5.01
N LEU A 350 9.89 -4.20 -5.71
CA LEU A 350 10.27 -4.17 -7.12
C LEU A 350 11.74 -3.80 -7.28
N MET A 351 12.45 -4.55 -8.12
CA MET A 351 13.83 -4.24 -8.50
C MET A 351 13.90 -2.99 -9.40
N MET A 352 14.99 -2.25 -9.26
CA MET A 352 15.47 -1.30 -10.25
C MET A 352 16.90 -1.68 -10.66
N GLN A 353 17.16 -1.92 -11.94
CA GLN A 353 18.44 -2.39 -12.48
C GLN A 353 18.98 -3.62 -11.71
N GLY A 354 18.06 -4.57 -11.39
CA GLY A 354 18.37 -5.79 -10.66
C GLY A 354 18.64 -5.62 -9.17
N LYS A 355 18.42 -4.44 -8.60
CA LYS A 355 18.65 -4.14 -7.18
C LYS A 355 17.35 -3.95 -6.42
N LEU A 356 17.24 -4.56 -5.25
CA LEU A 356 16.16 -4.32 -4.27
C LEU A 356 16.58 -3.33 -3.18
N GLN A 357 17.88 -3.04 -3.05
CA GLN A 357 18.47 -2.10 -2.08
C GLN A 357 19.65 -1.38 -2.73
N GLY A 358 19.97 -0.19 -2.20
CA GLY A 358 21.13 0.58 -2.64
C GLY A 358 21.05 1.05 -4.10
N GLN A 359 19.83 1.32 -4.57
CA GLN A 359 19.57 1.91 -5.88
C GLN A 359 20.18 3.33 -5.91
N THR A 360 20.90 3.64 -6.98
CA THR A 360 21.57 4.94 -7.15
C THR A 360 20.85 5.82 -8.17
N LYS A 361 21.21 7.11 -8.19
CA LYS A 361 20.74 8.04 -9.23
C LYS A 361 21.16 7.57 -10.63
N GLU A 362 22.36 7.01 -10.76
CA GLU A 362 22.89 6.47 -12.01
C GLU A 362 22.07 5.27 -12.52
N ASP A 363 21.63 4.39 -11.61
CA ASP A 363 20.72 3.28 -11.93
C ASP A 363 19.39 3.82 -12.48
N ALA A 364 18.81 4.82 -11.84
CA ALA A 364 17.57 5.45 -12.30
C ALA A 364 17.72 6.11 -13.67
N LEU A 365 18.81 6.84 -13.89
CA LEU A 365 19.10 7.44 -15.19
C LEU A 365 19.39 6.40 -16.28
N ALA A 366 20.02 5.27 -15.93
CA ALA A 366 20.20 4.16 -16.86
C ALA A 366 18.86 3.54 -17.26
N LEU A 367 17.97 3.28 -16.29
CA LEU A 367 16.62 2.80 -16.56
C LEU A 367 15.87 3.78 -17.48
N ALA A 368 15.95 5.08 -17.20
CA ALA A 368 15.28 6.10 -18.01
C ALA A 368 15.79 6.11 -19.46
N ARG A 369 17.11 6.08 -19.66
CA ARG A 369 17.73 5.99 -21.03
C ARG A 369 17.25 4.76 -21.77
N ASN A 370 17.27 3.58 -21.13
CA ASN A 370 16.86 2.31 -21.73
C ASN A 370 15.37 2.27 -22.11
N ASN A 371 14.56 3.13 -21.48
CA ASN A 371 13.12 3.20 -21.72
C ASN A 371 12.65 4.46 -22.44
N GLY A 372 13.59 5.33 -22.90
CA GLY A 372 13.27 6.53 -23.68
C GLY A 372 12.63 7.66 -22.87
N ILE A 373 12.80 7.70 -21.55
CA ILE A 373 12.24 8.73 -20.65
C ILE A 373 13.17 9.94 -20.70
N ARG A 374 12.74 11.00 -21.38
CA ARG A 374 13.60 12.16 -21.71
C ARG A 374 13.81 13.12 -20.53
N ARG A 375 12.79 13.30 -19.64
CA ARG A 375 12.81 14.25 -18.54
C ARG A 375 13.30 13.68 -17.22
N ALA A 376 14.10 12.61 -17.24
CA ALA A 376 14.48 11.85 -16.06
C ALA A 376 15.15 12.72 -14.97
N GLU A 377 16.11 13.57 -15.33
CA GLU A 377 16.78 14.46 -14.37
C GLU A 377 15.79 15.46 -13.74
N ASN A 378 14.94 16.10 -14.57
CA ASN A 378 13.91 17.00 -14.06
C ASN A 378 12.96 16.30 -13.08
N VAL A 379 12.53 15.08 -13.41
CA VAL A 379 11.65 14.29 -12.52
C VAL A 379 12.34 13.98 -11.20
N ILE A 380 13.61 13.60 -11.22
CA ILE A 380 14.40 13.36 -10.00
C ILE A 380 14.47 14.64 -9.15
N ASP A 381 14.74 15.80 -9.77
CA ASP A 381 14.85 17.07 -9.05
C ASP A 381 13.50 17.54 -8.48
N GLU A 382 12.39 17.35 -9.23
CA GLU A 382 11.03 17.65 -8.79
C GLU A 382 10.65 16.79 -7.56
N VAL A 383 10.94 15.49 -7.61
CA VAL A 383 10.70 14.57 -6.49
C VAL A 383 11.56 14.94 -5.28
N ALA A 384 12.85 15.20 -5.49
CA ALA A 384 13.75 15.61 -4.40
C ALA A 384 13.29 16.92 -3.75
N ALA A 385 12.82 17.88 -4.54
CA ALA A 385 12.28 19.14 -4.02
C ALA A 385 11.06 18.95 -3.14
N SER A 386 10.18 18.02 -3.50
CA SER A 386 9.02 17.66 -2.68
C SER A 386 9.43 16.97 -1.38
N ILE A 387 10.36 16.02 -1.43
CA ILE A 387 10.83 15.26 -0.27
C ILE A 387 11.48 16.21 0.77
N ARG A 388 12.21 17.25 0.35
CA ARG A 388 12.78 18.26 1.26
C ARG A 388 11.71 19.02 2.05
N GLN A 389 10.47 19.03 1.61
CA GLN A 389 9.35 19.68 2.28
C GLN A 389 8.63 18.75 3.27
N PHE A 390 9.09 17.51 3.45
CA PHE A 390 8.44 16.51 4.30
C PHE A 390 8.07 17.05 5.68
N ARG A 391 9.03 17.73 6.39
CA ARG A 391 8.77 18.30 7.72
C ARG A 391 7.55 19.21 7.72
N SER A 392 7.45 20.12 6.75
CA SER A 392 6.32 21.05 6.64
C SER A 392 5.00 20.32 6.45
N PHE A 393 4.96 19.29 5.58
CA PHE A 393 3.77 18.48 5.37
C PHE A 393 3.40 17.65 6.60
N ALA A 394 4.41 17.12 7.31
CA ALA A 394 4.21 16.31 8.49
C ALA A 394 3.68 17.15 9.67
N GLU A 395 4.22 18.35 9.87
CA GLU A 395 3.74 19.30 10.88
C GLU A 395 2.31 19.79 10.58
N GLU A 396 2.01 20.10 9.32
CA GLU A 396 0.66 20.46 8.88
C GLU A 396 -0.35 19.35 9.13
N CYS A 397 0.08 18.08 8.99
CA CYS A 397 -0.75 16.90 9.25
C CYS A 397 -0.76 16.46 10.72
N GLU A 398 -0.06 17.17 11.60
CA GLU A 398 0.07 16.87 13.03
C GLU A 398 0.70 15.49 13.31
N VAL A 399 1.67 15.08 12.50
CA VAL A 399 2.47 13.88 12.76
C VAL A 399 3.26 14.07 14.06
N GLY A 400 3.31 13.05 14.90
CA GLY A 400 4.06 13.11 16.17
C GLY A 400 5.55 13.41 15.94
N GLN A 401 6.13 14.30 16.74
CA GLN A 401 7.51 14.81 16.55
C GLN A 401 8.57 13.72 16.48
N ARG A 402 8.38 12.64 17.24
CA ARG A 402 9.24 11.44 17.19
C ARG A 402 9.31 10.86 15.77
N TRP A 403 8.16 10.74 15.11
CA TRP A 403 8.06 10.16 13.78
C TRP A 403 8.57 11.13 12.71
N ILE A 404 8.33 12.44 12.88
CA ILE A 404 8.91 13.44 11.98
C ILE A 404 10.43 13.32 11.94
N GLY A 405 11.09 13.28 13.11
CA GLY A 405 12.54 13.17 13.19
C GLY A 405 13.09 11.89 12.56
N ALA A 406 12.46 10.74 12.86
CA ALA A 406 12.89 9.44 12.33
C ALA A 406 12.78 9.38 10.80
N VAL A 407 11.62 9.78 10.25
CA VAL A 407 11.38 9.77 8.81
C VAL A 407 12.28 10.76 8.09
N GLU A 408 12.35 12.02 8.55
CA GLU A 408 13.17 13.06 7.93
C GLU A 408 14.65 12.66 7.85
N THR A 409 15.17 11.99 8.89
CA THR A 409 16.55 11.49 8.88
C THR A 409 16.77 10.52 7.73
N THR A 410 15.86 9.57 7.54
CA THR A 410 15.94 8.59 6.44
C THR A 410 15.87 9.28 5.08
N LEU A 411 14.91 10.18 4.89
CA LEU A 411 14.74 10.90 3.63
C LEU A 411 15.97 11.73 3.26
N ASN A 412 16.56 12.44 4.24
CA ASN A 412 17.78 13.21 4.04
C ASN A 412 18.98 12.30 3.67
N ASN A 413 19.08 11.11 4.26
CA ASN A 413 20.11 10.14 3.91
C ASN A 413 19.98 9.70 2.45
N HIS A 414 18.77 9.34 2.00
CA HIS A 414 18.52 8.93 0.61
C HIS A 414 18.82 10.06 -0.38
N LEU A 415 18.40 11.29 -0.06
CA LEU A 415 18.75 12.46 -0.89
C LEU A 415 20.28 12.68 -0.96
N ALA A 416 20.99 12.48 0.14
CA ALA A 416 22.45 12.61 0.19
C ALA A 416 23.17 11.49 -0.58
N GLU A 417 22.67 10.25 -0.50
CA GLU A 417 23.19 9.10 -1.26
C GLU A 417 23.06 9.31 -2.77
N TRP A 418 22.00 9.98 -3.20
CA TRP A 418 21.80 10.34 -4.61
C TRP A 418 22.48 11.66 -5.02
N GLY A 419 23.20 12.34 -4.11
CA GLY A 419 23.85 13.64 -4.36
C GLY A 419 22.87 14.79 -4.58
N LEU A 420 21.63 14.64 -4.09
CA LEU A 420 20.53 15.59 -4.26
C LEU A 420 20.42 16.60 -3.11
N CYS A 421 21.15 16.42 -2.04
CA CYS A 421 21.39 17.44 -1.02
C CYS A 421 22.86 17.43 -0.62
N ASP A 422 23.35 18.56 -0.13
CA ASP A 422 24.69 18.59 0.44
C ASP A 422 24.68 17.73 1.73
N ARG A 423 25.52 16.69 1.79
CA ARG A 423 25.76 15.87 3.01
C ARG A 423 26.14 16.74 4.21
N ARG A 424 26.44 18.01 3.97
CA ARG A 424 26.81 19.00 4.97
C ARG A 424 25.62 19.78 5.57
N ARG A 425 24.37 19.51 5.18
CA ARG A 425 23.22 20.09 5.91
C ARG A 425 23.00 19.28 7.19
N ASN A 426 23.62 19.77 8.13
CA ASN A 426 23.78 19.56 9.53
C ASN A 426 22.44 19.37 10.21
N VAL A 427 22.21 18.15 10.70
CA VAL A 427 21.10 17.90 11.62
C VAL A 427 21.42 18.64 12.91
N SER A 428 20.55 19.54 13.32
CA SER A 428 20.63 20.19 14.62
C SER A 428 19.51 19.62 15.49
N PHE A 429 19.83 19.22 16.71
CA PHE A 429 18.85 18.73 17.68
C PHE A 429 19.18 19.24 19.08
N ARG A 430 18.19 19.23 19.96
CA ARG A 430 18.37 19.60 21.36
C ARG A 430 18.22 18.39 22.26
N ILE A 431 19.10 18.30 23.26
CA ILE A 431 18.97 17.38 24.37
C ILE A 431 18.99 18.22 25.64
N GLY A 432 17.87 18.32 26.32
CA GLY A 432 17.71 19.28 27.39
C GLY A 432 17.91 20.72 26.86
N GLU A 433 18.76 21.48 27.49
CA GLU A 433 19.10 22.84 27.07
C GLU A 433 20.23 22.90 26.02
N THR A 434 20.95 21.80 25.80
CA THR A 434 22.12 21.77 24.90
C THR A 434 21.69 21.60 23.44
N LEU A 435 22.09 22.54 22.60
CA LEU A 435 21.89 22.50 21.15
C LEU A 435 23.10 21.86 20.47
N PHE A 436 22.86 20.77 19.76
CA PHE A 436 23.84 20.13 18.89
C PHE A 436 23.60 20.59 17.46
N GLU A 437 24.57 21.25 16.88
CA GLU A 437 24.55 21.76 15.52
C GLU A 437 25.55 21.02 14.64
N ASP A 438 25.30 20.96 13.36
CA ASP A 438 26.23 20.40 12.40
C ASP A 438 26.61 18.93 12.68
N VAL A 439 25.68 18.16 13.19
CA VAL A 439 25.96 16.80 13.65
C VAL A 439 26.26 15.87 12.48
N ARG A 440 27.38 15.17 12.58
CA ARG A 440 27.82 14.10 11.67
C ARG A 440 28.21 12.89 12.49
N VAL A 441 27.91 11.72 11.94
CA VAL A 441 28.32 10.47 12.53
C VAL A 441 29.21 9.70 11.58
N GLU A 442 30.36 9.26 12.04
CA GLU A 442 31.33 8.49 11.28
C GLU A 442 31.62 7.17 12.02
N ARG A 443 31.46 6.03 11.34
CA ARG A 443 31.88 4.74 11.87
C ARG A 443 33.36 4.58 11.74
N THR A 444 34.05 4.22 12.84
CA THR A 444 35.49 3.99 12.83
C THR A 444 35.80 2.55 12.39
N TYR A 445 37.03 2.33 11.92
CA TYR A 445 37.53 1.01 11.53
C TYR A 445 37.44 -0.03 12.68
N ARG A 446 37.47 0.43 13.96
CA ARG A 446 37.37 -0.43 15.14
C ARG A 446 35.93 -0.65 15.63
N GLY A 447 34.92 -0.26 14.84
CA GLY A 447 33.50 -0.44 15.17
C GLY A 447 32.93 0.58 16.17
N ASN A 448 33.72 1.55 16.59
CA ASN A 448 33.23 2.69 17.37
C ASN A 448 32.64 3.75 16.45
N TYR A 449 31.91 4.70 17.02
CA TYR A 449 31.33 5.82 16.29
C TYR A 449 31.91 7.15 16.77
N HIS A 450 32.15 8.06 15.85
CA HIS A 450 32.49 9.43 16.14
C HIS A 450 31.27 10.30 15.86
N LEU A 451 30.80 11.01 16.89
CA LEU A 451 29.82 12.08 16.74
C LEU A 451 30.60 13.40 16.63
N LEU A 452 30.55 14.03 15.47
CA LEU A 452 31.13 15.33 15.18
C LEU A 452 30.01 16.37 15.16
N CYS A 453 30.08 17.40 15.95
CA CYS A 453 29.07 18.46 16.04
C CYS A 453 29.63 19.76 16.52
N LYS A 454 28.82 20.80 16.48
CA LYS A 454 29.07 22.04 17.23
C LYS A 454 28.15 22.05 18.45
N VAL A 455 28.72 22.43 19.59
CA VAL A 455 27.99 22.70 20.82
C VAL A 455 28.41 24.11 21.24
N ASP A 456 27.42 24.98 21.41
CA ASP A 456 27.65 26.43 21.67
C ASP A 456 28.62 27.07 20.67
N GLY A 457 28.44 26.75 19.39
CA GLY A 457 29.26 27.24 18.29
C GLY A 457 30.69 26.69 18.21
N LYS A 458 31.09 25.79 19.14
CA LYS A 458 32.41 25.16 19.17
C LYS A 458 32.35 23.73 18.65
N GLY A 459 33.24 23.41 17.70
CA GLY A 459 33.36 22.03 17.19
C GLY A 459 33.71 21.04 18.31
N ARG A 460 32.97 19.98 18.41
CA ARG A 460 33.15 18.88 19.38
C ARG A 460 33.17 17.54 18.65
N LYS A 461 33.95 16.61 19.22
CA LYS A 461 34.04 15.23 18.77
C LYS A 461 33.81 14.32 19.98
N PHE A 462 32.79 13.48 19.90
CA PHE A 462 32.51 12.50 20.92
C PHE A 462 32.76 11.12 20.36
N VAL A 463 33.19 10.18 21.20
CA VAL A 463 33.46 8.81 20.82
C VAL A 463 32.45 7.91 21.55
N ILE A 464 31.72 7.16 20.76
CA ILE A 464 30.69 6.23 21.24
C ILE A 464 31.14 4.83 20.87
N THR A 465 31.14 3.90 21.82
CA THR A 465 31.40 2.48 21.58
C THR A 465 30.08 1.70 21.55
N ASN A 466 30.03 0.69 20.69
CA ASN A 466 28.97 -0.31 20.71
C ASN A 466 29.61 -1.64 21.12
N LYS A 467 29.33 -2.10 22.34
CA LYS A 467 29.72 -3.42 22.82
C LYS A 467 28.46 -4.21 23.18
N LYS A 468 28.22 -5.32 22.49
CA LYS A 468 27.09 -6.23 22.75
C LYS A 468 25.71 -5.54 22.66
N ASN A 469 25.53 -4.66 21.67
CA ASN A 469 24.34 -3.84 21.48
C ASN A 469 24.07 -2.81 22.60
N GLU A 470 25.06 -2.53 23.43
CA GLU A 470 25.01 -1.43 24.38
C GLU A 470 25.91 -0.29 23.91
N TYR A 471 25.36 0.92 23.83
CA TYR A 471 26.11 2.12 23.49
C TYR A 471 26.61 2.79 24.76
N ALA A 472 27.85 3.21 24.75
CA ALA A 472 28.45 3.95 25.87
C ALA A 472 29.39 5.04 25.35
N TRP A 473 29.44 6.15 26.07
CA TRP A 473 30.44 7.18 25.84
C TRP A 473 31.83 6.69 26.22
N ILE A 474 32.79 6.78 25.29
CA ILE A 474 34.21 6.61 25.64
C ILE A 474 34.80 7.96 26.09
N ASP A 475 34.39 9.02 25.42
CA ASP A 475 34.82 10.38 25.75
C ASP A 475 33.61 11.31 25.64
N LYS A 476 33.29 11.99 26.74
CA LYS A 476 32.23 12.98 26.88
C LYS A 476 32.70 14.30 27.42
N THR A 477 33.99 14.61 27.25
CA THR A 477 34.57 15.87 27.73
C THR A 477 33.83 17.07 27.15
N GLY A 478 33.19 17.84 28.04
CA GLY A 478 32.44 19.05 27.70
C GLY A 478 30.92 18.85 27.46
N ILE A 479 30.36 17.69 27.84
CA ILE A 479 28.91 17.46 27.94
C ILE A 479 28.61 16.81 29.29
N ASP A 480 28.58 17.61 30.34
CA ASP A 480 28.36 17.10 31.70
C ASP A 480 26.92 16.70 32.00
N ASN A 481 25.95 17.05 31.13
CA ASN A 481 24.51 16.96 31.39
C ASN A 481 23.78 15.92 30.56
N LEU A 482 24.47 15.07 29.78
CA LEU A 482 23.79 14.00 29.00
C LEU A 482 23.72 12.69 29.78
N THR A 483 22.49 12.21 29.98
CA THR A 483 22.23 10.89 30.58
C THR A 483 22.46 9.77 29.56
N ASN A 484 22.61 8.52 30.04
CA ASN A 484 22.69 7.36 29.14
C ASN A 484 21.41 7.17 28.30
N GLU A 485 20.22 7.49 28.83
CA GLU A 485 18.96 7.45 28.06
C GLU A 485 18.96 8.43 26.90
N GLN A 486 19.49 9.62 27.10
CA GLN A 486 19.66 10.63 26.05
C GLN A 486 20.66 10.18 24.98
N LEU A 487 21.74 9.47 25.40
CA LEU A 487 22.69 8.85 24.47
C LEU A 487 22.03 7.76 23.63
N TYR A 488 21.20 6.89 24.25
CA TYR A 488 20.44 5.86 23.52
C TYR A 488 19.51 6.50 22.49
N SER A 489 18.75 7.51 22.87
CA SER A 489 17.86 8.23 21.95
C SER A 489 18.62 8.88 20.79
N LEU A 490 19.82 9.41 21.07
CA LEU A 490 20.68 10.03 20.07
C LEU A 490 21.27 8.99 19.12
N VAL A 491 21.72 7.86 19.66
CA VAL A 491 22.27 6.77 18.87
C VAL A 491 21.20 6.12 18.01
N GLU A 492 20.00 5.85 18.55
CA GLU A 492 18.86 5.32 17.79
C GLU A 492 18.41 6.27 16.67
N THR A 493 18.62 7.57 16.83
CA THR A 493 18.29 8.57 15.79
C THR A 493 19.29 8.55 14.63
N PHE A 494 20.57 8.29 14.90
CA PHE A 494 21.66 8.39 13.92
C PHE A 494 22.25 7.05 13.48
N PHE A 495 22.00 5.97 14.23
CA PHE A 495 22.55 4.66 13.96
C PHE A 495 21.42 3.60 13.96
N PRO A 496 20.82 3.35 12.80
CA PRO A 496 19.89 2.26 12.69
C PRO A 496 20.55 0.89 12.83
#